data_6e07e733b626a1197f342c4b0fe452d4
#
_entry.id   6e07e733b626a1197f342c4b0fe452d4
#
_cell.length_a   1.000
_cell.length_b   1.000
_cell.length_c   1.000
_cell.angle_alpha   90.00
_cell.angle_beta   90.00
_cell.angle_gamma   90.00
#
_symmetry.space_group_name_H-M   'P 1'
#
loop_
_entity.id
_entity.type
_entity.pdbx_description
1 polymer ?
#
loop_
_entity_poly.entity_id
_entity_poly.type
_entity_poly.pdbx_seq_one_letter_code
_entity_poly.pdbx_strand_id
1 'polypeptide(L)'
;NANLNRAQGELAFAEKDYKRQLDLKQRQSISQAIEDDALKRLQIAQAVHQDAISKTAAAKRDLSRTSVVAPYQGRVRSENIDLGQYVSRGVALANLYATDFAEVRLPLQDEELAYLDVSLANESNGAKGRAQVNLTANFAGQPQRWLGEIVRSEGEIDAVSRMIHLVARVKAPYEPRAGQAPLAVGLF
;
A
#
# COMPACT_ATOMS: atom_id res chain seq x y z
N ASN A 1 1.33 25.47 11.65
CA ASN A 1 -0.02 26.09 11.60
C ASN A 1 0.00 27.61 11.69
N ALA A 2 0.94 28.27 12.42
CA ALA A 2 0.98 29.71 12.57
C ALA A 2 1.11 30.46 11.21
N ASN A 3 1.98 29.99 10.33
CA ASN A 3 2.17 30.62 9.00
C ASN A 3 0.91 30.45 8.11
N LEU A 4 0.19 29.34 8.22
CA LEU A 4 -1.06 29.17 7.50
C LEU A 4 -2.13 30.14 8.00
N ASN A 5 -2.28 30.29 9.31
CA ASN A 5 -3.24 31.22 9.91
C ASN A 5 -2.93 32.66 9.52
N ARG A 6 -1.64 33.05 9.49
CA ARG A 6 -1.23 34.39 9.04
C ARG A 6 -1.60 34.60 7.56
N ALA A 7 -1.23 33.66 6.68
CA ALA A 7 -1.54 33.77 5.26
C ALA A 7 -3.05 33.81 5.00
N GLN A 8 -3.85 33.08 5.78
CA GLN A 8 -5.30 33.13 5.72
C GLN A 8 -5.86 34.51 6.13
N GLY A 9 -5.29 35.13 7.18
CA GLY A 9 -5.65 36.47 7.59
C GLY A 9 -5.30 37.53 6.54
N GLU A 10 -4.11 37.44 5.94
CA GLU A 10 -3.68 38.30 4.84
C GLU A 10 -4.58 38.19 3.62
N LEU A 11 -4.97 36.95 3.25
CA LEU A 11 -5.93 36.69 2.16
C LEU A 11 -7.30 37.34 2.46
N ALA A 12 -7.85 37.09 3.64
CA ALA A 12 -9.14 37.65 4.03
C ALA A 12 -9.15 39.19 4.03
N PHE A 13 -8.03 39.80 4.39
CA PHE A 13 -7.87 41.26 4.31
C PHE A 13 -7.82 41.75 2.85
N ALA A 14 -7.01 41.09 2.00
CA ALA A 14 -6.91 41.42 0.57
C ALA A 14 -8.24 41.25 -0.18
N GLU A 15 -9.02 40.21 0.15
CA GLU A 15 -10.36 40.02 -0.40
C GLU A 15 -11.33 41.16 -0.03
N LYS A 16 -11.32 41.58 1.23
CA LYS A 16 -12.14 42.69 1.70
C LYS A 16 -11.72 44.00 1.05
N ASP A 17 -10.42 44.22 0.90
CA ASP A 17 -9.89 45.43 0.27
C ASP A 17 -10.29 45.48 -1.20
N TYR A 18 -10.10 44.39 -1.95
CA TYR A 18 -10.48 44.31 -3.35
C TYR A 18 -11.98 44.55 -3.54
N LYS A 19 -12.86 43.93 -2.75
CA LYS A 19 -14.30 44.18 -2.79
C LYS A 19 -14.65 45.63 -2.57
N ARG A 20 -13.99 46.29 -1.58
CA ARG A 20 -14.21 47.69 -1.32
C ARG A 20 -13.80 48.58 -2.50
N GLN A 21 -12.63 48.30 -3.13
CA GLN A 21 -12.20 49.04 -4.30
C GLN A 21 -13.13 48.83 -5.50
N LEU A 22 -13.65 47.64 -5.66
CA LEU A 22 -14.63 47.32 -6.71
C LEU A 22 -15.92 48.16 -6.53
N ASP A 23 -16.46 48.23 -5.30
CA ASP A 23 -17.65 49.04 -5.02
C ASP A 23 -17.40 50.55 -5.25
N LEU A 24 -16.21 51.04 -4.88
CA LEU A 24 -15.83 52.44 -5.13
C LEU A 24 -15.66 52.75 -6.62
N LYS A 25 -15.17 51.79 -7.41
CA LYS A 25 -15.08 51.93 -8.85
C LYS A 25 -16.47 52.01 -9.49
N GLN A 26 -17.41 51.18 -9.09
CA GLN A 26 -18.79 51.23 -9.58
C GLN A 26 -19.45 52.60 -9.33
N ARG A 27 -19.01 53.28 -8.26
CA ARG A 27 -19.43 54.65 -7.91
C ARG A 27 -18.58 55.71 -8.60
N GLN A 28 -17.73 55.34 -9.55
CA GLN A 28 -16.79 56.26 -10.25
C GLN A 28 -15.87 57.04 -9.33
N SER A 29 -15.54 56.50 -8.13
CA SER A 29 -14.78 57.22 -7.09
C SER A 29 -13.30 56.89 -7.09
N ILE A 30 -12.83 55.93 -7.91
CA ILE A 30 -11.42 55.55 -8.03
C ILE A 30 -11.00 55.32 -9.47
N SER A 31 -9.67 55.37 -9.72
CA SER A 31 -9.07 55.08 -11.02
C SER A 31 -8.92 53.56 -11.21
N GLN A 32 -8.81 53.15 -12.48
CA GLN A 32 -8.53 51.76 -12.88
C GLN A 32 -7.24 51.23 -12.18
N ALA A 33 -6.20 52.07 -12.07
CA ALA A 33 -4.93 51.65 -11.49
C ALA A 33 -5.04 51.23 -10.01
N ILE A 34 -5.98 51.82 -9.23
CA ILE A 34 -6.23 51.42 -7.83
C ILE A 34 -6.87 50.07 -7.74
N GLU A 35 -7.82 49.78 -8.62
CA GLU A 35 -8.45 48.44 -8.71
C GLU A 35 -7.42 47.39 -9.10
N ASP A 36 -6.62 47.64 -10.14
CA ASP A 36 -5.59 46.73 -10.65
C ASP A 36 -4.53 46.42 -9.55
N ASP A 37 -4.16 47.39 -8.73
CA ASP A 37 -3.27 47.20 -7.59
C ASP A 37 -3.93 46.32 -6.49
N ALA A 38 -5.18 46.56 -6.18
CA ALA A 38 -5.93 45.76 -5.22
C ALA A 38 -6.10 44.31 -5.71
N LEU A 39 -6.40 44.10 -7.01
CA LEU A 39 -6.46 42.78 -7.62
C LEU A 39 -5.11 42.04 -7.56
N LYS A 40 -4.02 42.75 -7.87
CA LYS A 40 -2.66 42.18 -7.76
C LYS A 40 -2.35 41.73 -6.34
N ARG A 41 -2.69 42.55 -5.33
CA ARG A 41 -2.51 42.16 -3.92
C ARG A 41 -3.32 40.93 -3.55
N LEU A 42 -4.56 40.82 -4.01
CA LEU A 42 -5.40 39.66 -3.80
C LEU A 42 -4.75 38.40 -4.42
N GLN A 43 -4.28 38.49 -5.65
CA GLN A 43 -3.63 37.34 -6.32
C GLN A 43 -2.36 36.88 -5.61
N ILE A 44 -1.54 37.86 -5.12
CA ILE A 44 -0.35 37.52 -4.31
C ILE A 44 -0.75 36.85 -3.00
N ALA A 45 -1.76 37.37 -2.28
CA ALA A 45 -2.24 36.77 -1.04
C ALA A 45 -2.80 35.37 -1.24
N GLN A 46 -3.52 35.11 -2.35
CA GLN A 46 -3.98 33.79 -2.73
C GLN A 46 -2.81 32.82 -2.96
N ALA A 47 -1.79 33.25 -3.69
CA ALA A 47 -0.61 32.42 -3.95
C ALA A 47 0.16 32.10 -2.65
N VAL A 48 0.33 33.08 -1.75
CA VAL A 48 0.98 32.89 -0.44
C VAL A 48 0.18 31.92 0.44
N HIS A 49 -1.15 32.04 0.46
CA HIS A 49 -2.02 31.14 1.20
C HIS A 49 -1.93 29.71 0.67
N GLN A 50 -1.94 29.53 -0.65
CA GLN A 50 -1.80 28.21 -1.28
C GLN A 50 -0.43 27.57 -0.99
N ASP A 51 0.64 28.35 -0.99
CA ASP A 51 1.98 27.89 -0.59
C ASP A 51 2.00 27.44 0.89
N ALA A 52 1.38 28.20 1.78
CA ALA A 52 1.29 27.85 3.20
C ALA A 52 0.48 26.56 3.44
N ILE A 53 -0.61 26.32 2.67
CA ILE A 53 -1.35 25.06 2.68
C ILE A 53 -0.43 23.91 2.27
N SER A 54 0.28 24.07 1.16
CA SER A 54 1.16 23.03 0.61
C SER A 54 2.29 22.67 1.57
N LYS A 55 2.92 23.66 2.20
CA LYS A 55 3.94 23.48 3.24
C LYS A 55 3.40 22.78 4.48
N THR A 56 2.19 23.15 4.92
CA THR A 56 1.53 22.49 6.07
C THR A 56 1.21 21.04 5.77
N ALA A 57 0.71 20.76 4.57
CA ALA A 57 0.44 19.39 4.13
C ALA A 57 1.72 18.53 4.04
N ALA A 58 2.82 19.12 3.55
CA ALA A 58 4.12 18.45 3.53
C ALA A 58 4.61 18.11 4.94
N ALA A 59 4.57 19.05 5.87
CA ALA A 59 4.97 18.84 7.25
C ALA A 59 4.10 17.77 7.97
N LYS A 60 2.79 17.77 7.71
CA LYS A 60 1.88 16.71 8.23
C LYS A 60 2.24 15.32 7.70
N ARG A 61 2.55 15.22 6.40
CA ARG A 61 3.01 13.94 5.81
C ARG A 61 4.34 13.47 6.41
N ASP A 62 5.28 14.40 6.62
CA ASP A 62 6.56 14.06 7.23
C ASP A 62 6.37 13.62 8.69
N LEU A 63 5.49 14.26 9.44
CA LEU A 63 5.13 13.81 10.78
C LEU A 63 4.46 12.43 10.77
N SER A 64 3.54 12.16 9.85
CA SER A 64 2.90 10.83 9.76
C SER A 64 3.89 9.71 9.46
N ARG A 65 4.98 10.01 8.75
CA ARG A 65 6.04 9.05 8.44
C ARG A 65 6.96 8.74 9.63
N THR A 66 6.90 9.50 10.70
CA THR A 66 7.64 9.18 11.93
C THR A 66 7.01 8.02 12.71
N SER A 67 5.76 7.69 12.41
CA SER A 67 5.08 6.52 12.97
C SER A 67 4.93 5.46 11.87
N VAL A 68 5.71 4.39 11.96
CA VAL A 68 5.65 3.28 11.01
C VAL A 68 4.78 2.18 11.60
N VAL A 69 3.73 1.82 10.89
CA VAL A 69 2.80 0.77 11.28
C VAL A 69 2.82 -0.37 10.26
N ALA A 70 2.55 -1.58 10.72
CA ALA A 70 2.42 -2.74 9.84
C ALA A 70 1.23 -2.52 8.88
N PRO A 71 1.40 -2.70 7.56
CA PRO A 71 0.35 -2.49 6.58
C PRO A 71 -0.71 -3.60 6.56
N TYR A 72 -0.43 -4.74 7.20
CA TYR A 72 -1.30 -5.90 7.29
C TYR A 72 -1.01 -6.70 8.56
N GLN A 73 -1.89 -7.62 8.90
CA GLN A 73 -1.66 -8.58 9.99
C GLN A 73 -0.56 -9.57 9.60
N GLY A 74 0.46 -9.68 10.43
CA GLY A 74 1.62 -10.50 10.11
C GLY A 74 2.54 -10.70 11.30
N ARG A 75 3.65 -11.41 11.04
CA ARG A 75 4.76 -11.59 11.99
C ARG A 75 6.00 -10.91 11.47
N VAL A 76 6.78 -10.33 12.35
CA VAL A 76 8.12 -9.83 12.03
C VAL A 76 9.05 -11.04 11.90
N ARG A 77 9.69 -11.16 10.73
CA ARG A 77 10.69 -12.19 10.44
C ARG A 77 12.08 -11.76 10.93
N SER A 78 12.42 -10.52 10.66
CA SER A 78 13.68 -9.90 11.09
C SER A 78 13.50 -8.42 11.28
N GLU A 79 14.19 -7.88 12.26
CA GLU A 79 14.40 -6.45 12.44
C GLU A 79 15.81 -6.08 11.97
N ASN A 80 15.95 -4.90 11.37
CA ASN A 80 17.21 -4.43 10.79
C ASN A 80 17.72 -3.15 11.48
N ILE A 81 17.09 -2.77 12.58
CA ILE A 81 17.40 -1.54 13.32
C ILE A 81 17.35 -1.79 14.82
N ASP A 82 18.17 -1.03 15.55
CA ASP A 82 18.19 -1.04 17.00
C ASP A 82 17.59 0.25 17.58
N LEU A 83 17.17 0.18 18.84
CA LEU A 83 16.67 1.33 19.56
C LEU A 83 17.75 2.42 19.67
N GLY A 84 17.40 3.65 19.27
CA GLY A 84 18.34 4.78 19.27
C GLY A 84 19.17 4.92 18.00
N GLN A 85 19.02 4.00 17.06
CA GLN A 85 19.71 4.08 15.77
C GLN A 85 19.09 5.16 14.89
N TYR A 86 19.93 5.95 14.22
CA TYR A 86 19.49 6.89 13.19
C TYR A 86 19.12 6.16 11.91
N VAL A 87 17.94 6.43 11.38
CA VAL A 87 17.43 5.85 10.13
C VAL A 87 17.16 6.93 9.09
N SER A 88 17.61 6.69 7.86
CA SER A 88 17.34 7.53 6.70
C SER A 88 16.08 7.07 5.96
N ARG A 89 15.55 7.93 5.09
CA ARG A 89 14.45 7.53 4.20
C ARG A 89 14.89 6.39 3.28
N GLY A 90 14.05 5.35 3.15
CA GLY A 90 14.32 4.20 2.30
C GLY A 90 15.06 3.05 2.98
N VAL A 91 15.44 3.19 4.24
CA VAL A 91 16.03 2.08 4.99
C VAL A 91 14.91 1.10 5.39
N ALA A 92 15.16 -0.20 5.12
CA ALA A 92 14.26 -1.27 5.54
C ALA A 92 14.40 -1.47 7.05
N LEU A 93 13.30 -1.24 7.79
CA LEU A 93 13.29 -1.33 9.26
C LEU A 93 13.10 -2.77 9.74
N ALA A 94 12.21 -3.50 9.09
CA ALA A 94 11.89 -4.89 9.41
C ALA A 94 11.34 -5.62 8.19
N ASN A 95 11.43 -6.94 8.19
CA ASN A 95 10.75 -7.81 7.24
C ASN A 95 9.55 -8.46 7.92
N LEU A 96 8.37 -8.27 7.30
CA LEU A 96 7.13 -8.87 7.76
C LEU A 96 6.62 -9.90 6.75
N TYR A 97 5.96 -10.95 7.25
CA TYR A 97 5.19 -11.85 6.42
C TYR A 97 3.76 -11.97 6.93
N ALA A 98 2.83 -12.11 5.99
CA ALA A 98 1.41 -12.25 6.27
C ALA A 98 1.12 -13.59 6.99
N THR A 99 0.10 -13.61 7.83
CA THR A 99 -0.29 -14.82 8.57
C THR A 99 -1.67 -15.34 8.20
N ASP A 100 -2.38 -14.66 7.33
CA ASP A 100 -3.71 -15.02 6.84
C ASP A 100 -3.69 -16.22 5.89
N PHE A 101 -2.66 -16.30 5.02
CA PHE A 101 -2.45 -17.46 4.16
C PHE A 101 -0.96 -17.67 3.85
N ALA A 102 -0.62 -18.88 3.41
CA ALA A 102 0.65 -19.22 2.82
C ALA A 102 0.45 -19.73 1.39
N GLU A 103 1.36 -19.41 0.50
CA GLU A 103 1.39 -19.94 -0.86
C GLU A 103 2.55 -20.92 -1.00
N VAL A 104 2.26 -22.08 -1.61
CA VAL A 104 3.23 -23.14 -1.88
C VAL A 104 3.28 -23.33 -3.37
N ARG A 105 4.50 -23.27 -3.94
CA ARG A 105 4.75 -23.59 -5.36
C ARG A 105 4.82 -25.09 -5.56
N LEU A 106 4.02 -25.60 -6.45
CA LEU A 106 3.93 -27.01 -6.78
C LEU A 106 4.44 -27.21 -8.21
N PRO A 107 5.60 -27.82 -8.43
CA PRO A 107 6.06 -28.17 -9.76
C PRO A 107 5.25 -29.36 -10.27
N LEU A 108 4.69 -29.23 -11.45
CA LEU A 108 3.97 -30.30 -12.17
C LEU A 108 4.57 -30.50 -13.54
N GLN A 109 4.58 -31.75 -14.00
CA GLN A 109 4.94 -32.08 -15.37
C GLN A 109 3.78 -31.70 -16.31
N ASP A 110 4.10 -31.34 -17.55
CA ASP A 110 3.14 -30.94 -18.57
C ASP A 110 2.04 -32.03 -18.78
N GLU A 111 2.42 -33.27 -18.74
CA GLU A 111 1.49 -34.41 -18.88
C GLU A 111 0.45 -34.52 -17.75
N GLU A 112 0.79 -34.09 -16.54
CA GLU A 112 -0.08 -34.14 -15.37
C GLU A 112 -1.16 -33.05 -15.40
N LEU A 113 -0.93 -31.95 -16.14
CA LEU A 113 -1.92 -30.90 -16.31
C LEU A 113 -3.19 -31.36 -17.02
N ALA A 114 -3.09 -32.35 -17.88
CA ALA A 114 -4.24 -32.91 -18.59
C ALA A 114 -5.31 -33.51 -17.64
N TYR A 115 -4.92 -33.86 -16.43
CA TYR A 115 -5.81 -34.40 -15.39
C TYR A 115 -6.37 -33.35 -14.43
N LEU A 116 -5.91 -32.11 -14.57
CA LEU A 116 -6.33 -31.01 -13.72
C LEU A 116 -7.15 -30.00 -14.53
N ASP A 117 -8.37 -29.73 -14.11
CA ASP A 117 -9.21 -28.67 -14.71
C ASP A 117 -8.72 -27.27 -14.20
N VAL A 118 -7.44 -26.98 -14.47
CA VAL A 118 -6.79 -25.72 -14.10
C VAL A 118 -6.52 -24.92 -15.36
N SER A 119 -7.16 -23.76 -15.49
CA SER A 119 -6.85 -22.83 -16.58
C SER A 119 -5.41 -22.31 -16.45
N LEU A 120 -4.64 -22.39 -17.53
CA LEU A 120 -3.30 -21.77 -17.63
C LEU A 120 -3.37 -20.23 -17.65
N ALA A 121 -4.56 -19.66 -17.87
CA ALA A 121 -4.78 -18.22 -17.74
C ALA A 121 -4.60 -17.80 -16.27
N ASN A 122 -3.88 -16.70 -16.06
CA ASN A 122 -3.48 -16.16 -14.74
C ASN A 122 -4.64 -15.85 -13.77
N GLU A 123 -5.88 -16.04 -14.20
CA GLU A 123 -7.07 -15.82 -13.37
C GLU A 123 -7.97 -17.03 -13.46
N SER A 124 -8.17 -17.70 -12.34
CA SER A 124 -9.33 -18.58 -12.17
C SER A 124 -10.59 -17.71 -12.11
N ASN A 125 -11.03 -17.24 -13.28
CA ASN A 125 -12.27 -16.51 -13.43
C ASN A 125 -13.44 -17.47 -13.21
N GLY A 126 -14.07 -17.36 -12.06
CA GLY A 126 -15.47 -17.71 -11.82
C GLY A 126 -15.78 -19.16 -11.54
N ALA A 127 -16.27 -19.44 -10.35
CA ALA A 127 -17.39 -20.36 -10.01
C ALA A 127 -17.31 -21.86 -10.33
N LYS A 128 -16.25 -22.41 -10.89
CA LYS A 128 -15.96 -23.85 -10.80
C LYS A 128 -14.96 -24.06 -9.68
N GLY A 129 -15.30 -24.91 -8.71
CA GLY A 129 -14.59 -25.10 -7.46
C GLY A 129 -13.07 -25.22 -7.69
N ARG A 130 -12.30 -24.43 -6.95
CA ARG A 130 -10.83 -24.51 -6.98
C ARG A 130 -10.41 -25.92 -6.61
N ALA A 131 -9.48 -26.49 -7.37
CA ALA A 131 -8.97 -27.82 -7.07
C ALA A 131 -8.32 -27.83 -5.68
N GLN A 132 -8.74 -28.75 -4.84
CA GLN A 132 -8.16 -28.96 -3.52
C GLN A 132 -6.91 -29.82 -3.63
N VAL A 133 -5.91 -29.49 -2.82
CA VAL A 133 -4.64 -30.20 -2.76
C VAL A 133 -4.28 -30.51 -1.31
N ASN A 134 -3.81 -31.73 -1.08
CA ASN A 134 -3.24 -32.13 0.20
C ASN A 134 -1.73 -31.97 0.14
N LEU A 135 -1.22 -31.02 0.90
CA LEU A 135 0.21 -30.81 1.09
C LEU A 135 0.68 -31.68 2.24
N THR A 136 1.67 -32.54 2.00
CA THR A 136 2.20 -33.44 3.01
C THR A 136 3.70 -33.21 3.16
N ALA A 137 4.16 -33.09 4.39
CA ALA A 137 5.58 -33.02 4.71
C ALA A 137 5.86 -33.65 6.08
N ASN A 138 7.10 -34.07 6.30
CA ASN A 138 7.55 -34.52 7.61
C ASN A 138 8.04 -33.33 8.43
N PHE A 139 7.40 -33.10 9.57
CA PHE A 139 7.82 -32.07 10.49
C PHE A 139 8.05 -32.67 11.88
N ALA A 140 9.21 -32.42 12.47
CA ALA A 140 9.64 -32.99 13.75
C ALA A 140 9.48 -34.53 13.83
N GLY A 141 9.76 -35.24 12.74
CA GLY A 141 9.66 -36.69 12.65
C GLY A 141 8.25 -37.25 12.52
N GLN A 142 7.26 -36.41 12.37
CA GLN A 142 5.86 -36.79 12.18
C GLN A 142 5.33 -36.32 10.82
N PRO A 143 4.58 -37.17 10.09
CA PRO A 143 3.93 -36.76 8.85
C PRO A 143 2.80 -35.77 9.18
N GLN A 144 2.86 -34.61 8.54
CA GLN A 144 1.85 -33.58 8.67
C GLN A 144 1.15 -33.36 7.33
N ARG A 145 -0.12 -32.94 7.39
CA ARG A 145 -0.94 -32.68 6.21
C ARG A 145 -1.67 -31.36 6.33
N TRP A 146 -1.60 -30.54 5.29
CA TRP A 146 -2.33 -29.29 5.18
C TRP A 146 -3.21 -29.33 3.94
N LEU A 147 -4.44 -28.82 4.09
CA LEU A 147 -5.36 -28.67 2.96
C LEU A 147 -5.13 -27.32 2.32
N GLY A 148 -4.87 -27.31 1.03
CA GLY A 148 -4.72 -26.12 0.21
C GLY A 148 -5.70 -26.08 -0.95
N GLU A 149 -5.83 -24.94 -1.58
CA GLU A 149 -6.60 -24.72 -2.81
C GLU A 149 -5.66 -24.18 -3.90
N ILE A 150 -5.69 -24.75 -5.11
CA ILE A 150 -4.94 -24.18 -6.23
C ILE A 150 -5.58 -22.86 -6.62
N VAL A 151 -4.82 -21.76 -6.55
CA VAL A 151 -5.33 -20.41 -6.81
C VAL A 151 -4.94 -19.87 -8.17
N ARG A 152 -3.78 -20.29 -8.71
CA ARG A 152 -3.31 -19.88 -10.04
C ARG A 152 -2.23 -20.81 -10.55
N SER A 153 -1.97 -20.76 -11.84
CA SER A 153 -0.72 -21.22 -12.44
C SER A 153 0.21 -20.03 -12.65
N GLU A 154 1.51 -20.25 -12.73
CA GLU A 154 2.46 -19.22 -13.09
C GLU A 154 2.49 -18.95 -14.61
N GLY A 155 1.81 -19.81 -15.40
CA GLY A 155 1.63 -19.62 -16.85
C GLY A 155 2.90 -19.74 -17.68
N GLU A 156 4.02 -20.08 -17.05
CA GLU A 156 5.31 -20.25 -17.69
C GLU A 156 5.79 -21.70 -17.49
N ILE A 157 6.29 -22.28 -18.57
CA ILE A 157 6.94 -23.59 -18.55
C ILE A 157 8.45 -23.35 -18.40
N ASP A 158 9.04 -23.87 -17.34
CA ASP A 158 10.49 -23.84 -17.18
C ASP A 158 11.15 -24.63 -18.32
N ALA A 159 11.96 -23.96 -19.12
CA ALA A 159 12.55 -24.52 -20.34
C ALA A 159 13.52 -25.68 -20.08
N VAL A 160 14.08 -25.78 -18.88
CA VAL A 160 15.07 -26.80 -18.50
C VAL A 160 14.38 -28.03 -17.94
N SER A 161 13.48 -27.83 -16.97
CA SER A 161 12.78 -28.94 -16.29
C SER A 161 11.50 -29.36 -16.99
N ARG A 162 10.96 -28.55 -17.90
CA ARG A 162 9.64 -28.70 -18.54
C ARG A 162 8.50 -28.78 -17.54
N MET A 163 8.65 -28.17 -16.38
CA MET A 163 7.64 -28.12 -15.34
C MET A 163 6.85 -26.82 -15.39
N ILE A 164 5.58 -26.92 -15.10
CA ILE A 164 4.70 -25.78 -14.80
C ILE A 164 4.55 -25.67 -13.29
N HIS A 165 4.57 -24.44 -12.79
CA HIS A 165 4.35 -24.20 -11.38
C HIS A 165 2.89 -23.77 -11.13
N LEU A 166 2.20 -24.58 -10.33
CA LEU A 166 0.92 -24.21 -9.73
C LEU A 166 1.15 -23.61 -8.35
N VAL A 167 0.30 -22.68 -7.96
CA VAL A 167 0.35 -22.07 -6.63
C VAL A 167 -0.86 -22.53 -5.83
N ALA A 168 -0.57 -23.26 -4.76
CA ALA A 168 -1.56 -23.68 -3.78
C ALA A 168 -1.57 -22.70 -2.61
N ARG A 169 -2.75 -22.30 -2.14
CA ARG A 169 -2.94 -21.44 -0.98
C ARG A 169 -3.52 -22.23 0.18
N VAL A 170 -2.86 -22.12 1.32
CA VAL A 170 -3.30 -22.66 2.61
C VAL A 170 -3.78 -21.49 3.46
N LYS A 171 -5.03 -21.52 3.92
CA LYS A 171 -5.61 -20.50 4.80
C LYS A 171 -5.21 -20.75 6.25
N ALA A 172 -4.95 -19.67 6.99
CA ALA A 172 -4.57 -19.70 8.40
C ALA A 172 -3.47 -20.75 8.71
N PRO A 173 -2.31 -20.70 7.99
CA PRO A 173 -1.32 -21.77 8.04
C PRO A 173 -0.61 -21.90 9.39
N TYR A 174 -0.63 -20.81 10.17
CA TYR A 174 0.08 -20.70 11.44
C TYR A 174 -0.82 -20.88 12.65
N GLU A 175 -2.13 -21.08 12.46
CA GLU A 175 -3.05 -21.35 13.55
C GLU A 175 -2.84 -22.78 14.07
N PRO A 176 -2.68 -22.94 15.40
CA PRO A 176 -2.56 -24.26 15.98
C PRO A 176 -3.89 -25.02 15.84
N ARG A 177 -3.84 -26.18 15.23
CA ARG A 177 -4.96 -27.11 15.14
C ARG A 177 -4.62 -28.37 15.91
N ALA A 178 -5.62 -28.99 16.54
CA ALA A 178 -5.40 -30.20 17.32
C ALA A 178 -4.75 -31.30 16.47
N GLY A 179 -3.55 -31.74 16.85
CA GLY A 179 -2.80 -32.78 16.17
C GLY A 179 -2.09 -32.34 14.88
N GLN A 180 -2.10 -31.06 14.53
CA GLN A 180 -1.44 -30.54 13.34
C GLN A 180 -0.45 -29.46 13.70
N ALA A 181 0.79 -29.59 13.23
CA ALA A 181 1.79 -28.53 13.39
C ALA A 181 1.47 -27.34 12.49
N PRO A 182 1.79 -26.09 12.92
CA PRO A 182 1.75 -24.94 12.04
C PRO A 182 2.65 -25.12 10.80
N LEU A 183 2.19 -24.61 9.66
CA LEU A 183 2.98 -24.66 8.42
C LEU A 183 4.18 -23.72 8.56
N ALA A 184 5.38 -24.26 8.66
CA ALA A 184 6.58 -23.44 8.79
C ALA A 184 7.01 -22.85 7.43
N VAL A 185 7.46 -21.60 7.42
CA VAL A 185 8.04 -20.96 6.23
C VAL A 185 9.32 -21.72 5.85
N GLY A 186 9.41 -22.16 4.58
CA GLY A 186 10.55 -22.91 4.06
C GLY A 186 10.44 -24.43 4.23
N LEU A 187 9.26 -24.94 4.56
CA LEU A 187 9.01 -26.40 4.65
C LEU A 187 8.83 -27.04 3.27
N PHE A 188 8.40 -26.26 2.27
CA PHE A 188 8.22 -26.66 0.87
C PHE A 188 9.09 -25.83 -0.05
#